data_281b86e6063987a8b37a8762831661f4
#
_entry.id   281b86e6063987a8b37a8762831661f4
#
_cell.length_a   1.000
_cell.length_b   1.000
_cell.length_c   1.000
_cell.angle_alpha   90.00
_cell.angle_beta   90.00
_cell.angle_gamma   90.00
#
_symmetry.space_group_name_H-M   'P 1'
#
loop_
_entity.id
_entity.type
_entity.pdbx_description
1 polymer ?
#
loop_
_entity_poly.entity_id
_entity_poly.type
_entity_poly.pdbx_seq_one_letter_code
_entity_poly.pdbx_strand_id
1 'polypeptide(L)'
;MQQESLRSKTIKGVGWSAVDAFLGQGVTFIVGLVLARLLSPDEYGLIGICLIFTTVLNGIVDSGFSNALIRKKNVTDEDYNTMFITNMVISIVLYVLLFFSAPFVSDFFKREELTSLVRATGLVLFFNALSITQITILTKRIDFKTKTRASIISAVASGIVGIAMALYGLGVWSLVGQIVSKP
;
A
#
# COMPACT_ATOMS: atom_id res chain seq x y z
N MET A 1 26.10 -11.26 25.88
CA MET A 1 24.99 -10.63 25.10
C MET A 1 23.72 -10.77 25.94
N GLN A 2 23.21 -9.69 26.51
CA GLN A 2 22.00 -9.74 27.32
C GLN A 2 20.82 -10.11 26.44
N GLN A 3 20.16 -11.22 26.76
CA GLN A 3 18.85 -11.57 26.18
C GLN A 3 17.87 -10.49 26.63
N GLU A 4 17.58 -9.52 25.78
CA GLU A 4 16.43 -8.64 26.00
C GLU A 4 15.20 -9.53 26.20
N SER A 5 14.54 -9.41 27.36
CA SER A 5 13.38 -10.23 27.66
C SER A 5 12.31 -9.98 26.58
N LEU A 6 11.59 -11.04 26.16
CA LEU A 6 10.48 -10.94 25.20
C LEU A 6 9.51 -9.79 25.54
N ARG A 7 9.30 -9.57 26.86
CA ARG A 7 8.49 -8.46 27.38
C ARG A 7 9.04 -7.08 26.97
N SER A 8 10.36 -6.88 27.07
CA SER A 8 10.99 -5.60 26.66
C SER A 8 10.87 -5.37 25.15
N LYS A 9 11.08 -6.40 24.35
CA LYS A 9 10.91 -6.33 22.88
C LYS A 9 9.47 -6.02 22.50
N THR A 10 8.49 -6.63 23.17
CA THR A 10 7.07 -6.40 22.92
C THR A 10 6.67 -4.97 23.28
N ILE A 11 7.09 -4.46 24.44
CA ILE A 11 6.77 -3.08 24.86
C ILE A 11 7.37 -2.07 23.90
N LYS A 12 8.65 -2.23 23.52
CA LYS A 12 9.29 -1.39 22.49
C LYS A 12 8.56 -1.50 21.13
N GLY A 13 8.13 -2.70 20.74
CA GLY A 13 7.36 -2.96 19.53
C GLY A 13 6.03 -2.23 19.50
N VAL A 14 5.27 -2.28 20.60
CA VAL A 14 4.00 -1.52 20.73
C VAL A 14 4.24 -0.01 20.64
N GLY A 15 5.30 0.49 21.29
CA GLY A 15 5.68 1.91 21.18
C GLY A 15 5.98 2.31 19.75
N TRP A 16 6.77 1.54 19.00
CA TRP A 16 7.05 1.82 17.59
C TRP A 16 5.82 1.69 16.71
N SER A 17 4.91 0.75 16.97
CA SER A 17 3.64 0.64 16.24
C SER A 17 2.73 1.85 16.49
N ALA A 18 2.71 2.40 17.70
CA ALA A 18 2.00 3.63 17.98
C ALA A 18 2.61 4.83 17.23
N VAL A 19 3.95 4.95 17.22
CA VAL A 19 4.67 5.96 16.45
C VAL A 19 4.34 5.84 14.95
N ASP A 20 4.34 4.62 14.40
CA ASP A 20 3.96 4.36 13.01
C ASP A 20 2.54 4.86 12.71
N ALA A 21 1.58 4.49 13.55
CA ALA A 21 0.19 4.90 13.38
C ALA A 21 0.03 6.43 13.43
N PHE A 22 0.64 7.11 14.39
CA PHE A 22 0.51 8.57 14.52
C PHE A 22 1.28 9.32 13.45
N LEU A 23 2.55 9.00 13.20
CA LEU A 23 3.37 9.72 12.24
C LEU A 23 2.98 9.38 10.80
N GLY A 24 2.79 8.11 10.47
CA GLY A 24 2.38 7.69 9.14
C GLY A 24 1.00 8.27 8.75
N GLN A 25 0.04 8.22 9.67
CA GLN A 25 -1.27 8.81 9.45
C GLN A 25 -1.23 10.34 9.43
N GLY A 26 -0.41 10.96 10.29
CA GLY A 26 -0.20 12.40 10.31
C GLY A 26 0.39 12.93 9.00
N VAL A 27 1.42 12.29 8.46
CA VAL A 27 1.99 12.63 7.15
C VAL A 27 0.94 12.47 6.05
N THR A 28 0.23 11.34 6.01
CA THR A 28 -0.83 11.10 5.03
C THR A 28 -1.94 12.15 5.11
N PHE A 29 -2.33 12.55 6.33
CA PHE A 29 -3.33 13.59 6.54
C PHE A 29 -2.86 14.96 6.03
N ILE A 30 -1.63 15.37 6.35
CA ILE A 30 -1.07 16.66 5.89
C ILE A 30 -0.99 16.68 4.36
N VAL A 31 -0.47 15.62 3.75
CA VAL A 31 -0.40 15.49 2.29
C VAL A 31 -1.79 15.54 1.68
N GLY A 32 -2.76 14.82 2.25
CA GLY A 32 -4.15 14.84 1.82
C GLY A 32 -4.77 16.24 1.89
N LEU A 33 -4.49 17.00 2.96
CA LEU A 33 -4.97 18.38 3.12
C LEU A 33 -4.38 19.33 2.06
N VAL A 34 -3.08 19.18 1.75
CA VAL A 34 -2.42 19.97 0.70
C VAL A 34 -3.01 19.64 -0.67
N LEU A 35 -3.15 18.35 -0.99
CA LEU A 35 -3.74 17.91 -2.25
C LEU A 35 -5.22 18.33 -2.37
N ALA A 36 -6.00 18.31 -1.26
CA ALA A 36 -7.39 18.76 -1.27
C ALA A 36 -7.55 20.26 -1.57
N ARG A 37 -6.50 21.07 -1.38
CA ARG A 37 -6.49 22.48 -1.80
C ARG A 37 -6.05 22.70 -3.24
N LEU A 38 -5.32 21.75 -3.82
CA LEU A 38 -4.77 21.84 -5.17
C LEU A 38 -5.69 21.16 -6.21
N LEU A 39 -6.48 20.18 -5.79
CA LEU A 39 -7.28 19.34 -6.64
C LEU A 39 -8.77 19.59 -6.42
N SER A 40 -9.57 19.33 -7.46
CA SER A 40 -11.02 19.46 -7.40
C SER A 40 -11.69 18.26 -6.69
N PRO A 41 -12.90 18.45 -6.13
CA PRO A 41 -13.68 17.34 -5.58
C PRO A 41 -14.00 16.24 -6.59
N ASP A 42 -14.11 16.57 -7.88
CA ASP A 42 -14.36 15.62 -8.97
C ASP A 42 -13.17 14.66 -9.14
N GLU A 43 -11.94 15.18 -9.12
CA GLU A 43 -10.70 14.39 -9.19
C GLU A 43 -10.58 13.42 -8.01
N TYR A 44 -10.97 13.84 -6.80
CA TYR A 44 -11.06 12.95 -5.64
C TYR A 44 -12.14 11.89 -5.80
N GLY A 45 -13.27 12.22 -6.43
CA GLY A 45 -14.32 11.28 -6.76
C GLY A 45 -13.83 10.16 -7.68
N LEU A 46 -13.09 10.50 -8.74
CA LEU A 46 -12.50 9.54 -9.67
C LEU A 46 -11.54 8.57 -8.96
N ILE A 47 -10.65 9.10 -8.13
CA ILE A 47 -9.74 8.26 -7.34
C ILE A 47 -10.49 7.42 -6.31
N GLY A 48 -11.55 7.94 -5.69
CA GLY A 48 -12.40 7.17 -4.79
C GLY A 48 -12.95 5.90 -5.43
N ILE A 49 -13.39 5.97 -6.69
CA ILE A 49 -13.84 4.80 -7.46
C ILE A 49 -12.67 3.82 -7.66
N CYS A 50 -11.49 4.29 -8.08
CA CYS A 50 -10.31 3.44 -8.26
C CYS A 50 -9.89 2.73 -6.96
N LEU A 51 -9.97 3.44 -5.82
CA LEU A 51 -9.60 2.90 -4.51
C LEU A 51 -10.52 1.77 -4.05
N ILE A 52 -11.81 1.77 -4.40
CA ILE A 52 -12.71 0.66 -4.09
C ILE A 52 -12.19 -0.63 -4.72
N PHE A 53 -11.89 -0.61 -6.02
CA PHE A 53 -11.37 -1.78 -6.72
C PHE A 53 -10.01 -2.23 -6.19
N THR A 54 -9.07 -1.30 -6.05
CA THR A 54 -7.72 -1.64 -5.59
C THR A 54 -7.72 -2.15 -4.14
N THR A 55 -8.57 -1.63 -3.25
CA THR A 55 -8.66 -2.08 -1.85
C THR A 55 -9.20 -3.51 -1.76
N VAL A 56 -10.26 -3.82 -2.51
CA VAL A 56 -10.83 -5.18 -2.56
C VAL A 56 -9.80 -6.17 -3.09
N LEU A 57 -9.13 -5.84 -4.20
CA LEU A 57 -8.13 -6.70 -4.81
C LEU A 57 -6.90 -6.89 -3.93
N ASN A 58 -6.43 -5.84 -3.24
CA ASN A 58 -5.35 -5.96 -2.26
C ASN A 58 -5.70 -6.90 -1.10
N GLY A 59 -6.94 -6.89 -0.64
CA GLY A 59 -7.42 -7.85 0.36
C GLY A 59 -7.30 -9.31 -0.11
N ILE A 60 -7.51 -9.56 -1.41
CA ILE A 60 -7.34 -10.89 -2.01
C ILE A 60 -5.86 -11.26 -2.13
N VAL A 61 -4.98 -10.32 -2.54
CA VAL A 61 -3.52 -10.57 -2.62
C VAL A 61 -2.97 -11.02 -1.28
N ASP A 62 -3.33 -10.36 -0.17
CA ASP A 62 -2.84 -10.75 1.16
C ASP A 62 -3.41 -12.10 1.63
N SER A 63 -4.63 -12.49 1.20
CA SER A 63 -5.28 -13.81 1.38
C SER A 63 -5.01 -14.52 2.73
N GLY A 64 -4.53 -13.80 3.76
CA GLY A 64 -4.19 -14.34 5.08
C GLY A 64 -2.87 -15.12 5.15
N PHE A 65 -2.08 -15.24 4.08
CA PHE A 65 -0.75 -15.88 4.10
C PHE A 65 0.18 -15.20 5.11
N SER A 66 0.17 -13.86 5.19
CA SER A 66 0.94 -13.10 6.19
C SER A 66 0.61 -13.56 7.61
N ASN A 67 -0.67 -13.68 7.93
CA ASN A 67 -1.12 -14.11 9.27
C ASN A 67 -0.76 -15.58 9.55
N ALA A 68 -0.85 -16.45 8.55
CA ALA A 68 -0.46 -17.85 8.67
C ALA A 68 1.05 -17.99 8.97
N LEU A 69 1.91 -17.26 8.25
CA LEU A 69 3.35 -17.28 8.47
C LEU A 69 3.74 -16.67 9.82
N ILE A 70 3.10 -15.60 10.25
CA ILE A 70 3.36 -14.99 11.56
C ILE A 70 3.08 -16.00 12.69
N ARG A 71 2.03 -16.81 12.58
CA ARG A 71 1.64 -17.82 13.58
C ARG A 71 2.46 -19.11 13.51
N LYS A 72 3.04 -19.46 12.36
CA LYS A 72 3.84 -20.67 12.17
C LYS A 72 5.10 -20.60 13.03
N LYS A 73 5.36 -21.60 13.89
CA LYS A 73 6.51 -21.62 14.84
C LYS A 73 7.86 -21.68 14.11
N ASN A 74 8.01 -22.59 13.15
CA ASN A 74 9.25 -22.81 12.40
C ASN A 74 8.99 -22.43 10.94
N VAL A 75 9.35 -21.20 10.58
CA VAL A 75 9.27 -20.70 9.20
C VAL A 75 10.63 -20.87 8.55
N THR A 76 10.65 -21.43 7.37
CA THR A 76 11.83 -21.60 6.52
C THR A 76 11.88 -20.50 5.46
N ASP A 77 13.05 -20.33 4.83
CA ASP A 77 13.17 -19.39 3.70
C ASP A 77 12.30 -19.83 2.52
N GLU A 78 12.04 -21.13 2.37
CA GLU A 78 11.12 -21.68 1.37
C GLU A 78 9.68 -21.21 1.58
N ASP A 79 9.24 -21.11 2.84
CA ASP A 79 7.90 -20.58 3.16
C ASP A 79 7.75 -19.12 2.71
N TYR A 80 8.79 -18.30 2.94
CA TYR A 80 8.78 -16.91 2.49
C TYR A 80 8.82 -16.80 0.97
N ASN A 81 9.63 -17.62 0.30
CA ASN A 81 9.67 -17.66 -1.16
C ASN A 81 8.34 -18.11 -1.75
N THR A 82 7.71 -19.12 -1.16
CA THR A 82 6.38 -19.60 -1.60
C THR A 82 5.33 -18.49 -1.44
N MET A 83 5.32 -17.79 -0.29
CA MET A 83 4.42 -16.66 -0.07
C MET A 83 4.66 -15.55 -1.10
N PHE A 84 5.92 -15.19 -1.36
CA PHE A 84 6.29 -14.16 -2.32
C PHE A 84 5.81 -14.50 -3.73
N ILE A 85 6.14 -15.71 -4.21
CA ILE A 85 5.74 -16.18 -5.55
C ILE A 85 4.22 -16.24 -5.68
N THR A 86 3.53 -16.77 -4.66
CA THR A 86 2.07 -16.88 -4.67
C THR A 86 1.42 -15.50 -4.73
N ASN A 87 1.84 -14.56 -3.87
CA ASN A 87 1.30 -13.20 -3.89
C ASN A 87 1.60 -12.48 -5.22
N MET A 88 2.78 -12.72 -5.81
CA MET A 88 3.13 -12.15 -7.11
C MET A 88 2.24 -12.70 -8.23
N VAL A 89 2.03 -14.02 -8.27
CA VAL A 89 1.15 -14.65 -9.26
C VAL A 89 -0.29 -14.15 -9.11
N ILE A 90 -0.81 -14.11 -7.88
CA ILE A 90 -2.15 -13.59 -7.60
C ILE A 90 -2.26 -12.13 -8.04
N SER A 91 -1.27 -11.28 -7.73
CA SER A 91 -1.30 -9.87 -8.13
C SER A 91 -1.29 -9.68 -9.65
N ILE A 92 -0.52 -10.51 -10.38
CA ILE A 92 -0.51 -10.51 -11.84
C ILE A 92 -1.90 -10.87 -12.40
N VAL A 93 -2.48 -11.97 -11.92
CA VAL A 93 -3.81 -12.42 -12.36
C VAL A 93 -4.87 -11.36 -12.09
N LEU A 94 -4.88 -10.81 -10.87
CA LEU A 94 -5.84 -9.77 -10.49
C LEU A 94 -5.64 -8.47 -11.28
N TYR A 95 -4.39 -8.09 -11.54
CA TYR A 95 -4.11 -6.93 -12.38
C TYR A 95 -4.59 -7.12 -13.81
N VAL A 96 -4.36 -8.29 -14.41
CA VAL A 96 -4.84 -8.62 -15.75
C VAL A 96 -6.37 -8.55 -15.81
N LEU A 97 -7.06 -9.13 -14.81
CA LEU A 97 -8.51 -9.05 -14.69
C LEU A 97 -8.98 -7.59 -14.58
N LEU A 98 -8.33 -6.79 -13.71
CA LEU A 98 -8.63 -5.37 -13.53
C LEU A 98 -8.38 -4.59 -14.83
N PHE A 99 -7.28 -4.86 -15.53
CA PHE A 99 -6.91 -4.19 -16.77
C PHE A 99 -7.98 -4.36 -17.86
N PHE A 100 -8.50 -5.58 -18.03
CA PHE A 100 -9.55 -5.87 -18.98
C PHE A 100 -10.94 -5.42 -18.52
N SER A 101 -11.18 -5.34 -17.22
CA SER A 101 -12.43 -4.83 -16.66
C SER A 101 -12.49 -3.29 -16.62
N ALA A 102 -11.38 -2.59 -16.75
CA ALA A 102 -11.31 -1.13 -16.66
C ALA A 102 -12.26 -0.39 -17.64
N PRO A 103 -12.43 -0.80 -18.92
CA PRO A 103 -13.41 -0.17 -19.81
C PRO A 103 -14.85 -0.31 -19.30
N PHE A 104 -15.23 -1.48 -18.75
CA PHE A 104 -16.57 -1.69 -18.21
C PHE A 104 -16.84 -0.80 -17.00
N VAL A 105 -15.81 -0.55 -16.15
CA VAL A 105 -15.90 0.41 -15.04
C VAL A 105 -16.13 1.82 -15.59
N SER A 106 -15.38 2.22 -16.61
CA SER A 106 -15.52 3.51 -17.30
C SER A 106 -16.92 3.71 -17.86
N ASP A 107 -17.45 2.73 -18.56
CA ASP A 107 -18.79 2.77 -19.15
C ASP A 107 -19.90 2.83 -18.10
N PHE A 108 -19.73 2.06 -17.01
CA PHE A 108 -20.69 2.04 -15.89
C PHE A 108 -20.82 3.39 -15.21
N PHE A 109 -19.68 4.05 -14.93
CA PHE A 109 -19.64 5.37 -14.30
C PHE A 109 -19.77 6.53 -15.29
N LYS A 110 -19.81 6.25 -16.61
CA LYS A 110 -19.87 7.24 -17.71
C LYS A 110 -18.72 8.27 -17.64
N ARG A 111 -17.51 7.79 -17.36
CA ARG A 111 -16.29 8.61 -17.22
C ARG A 111 -15.13 7.91 -17.92
N GLU A 112 -14.79 8.37 -19.12
CA GLU A 112 -13.73 7.77 -19.96
C GLU A 112 -12.35 7.73 -19.29
N GLU A 113 -12.06 8.72 -18.45
CA GLU A 113 -10.81 8.86 -17.69
C GLU A 113 -10.55 7.65 -16.77
N LEU A 114 -11.62 7.00 -16.27
CA LEU A 114 -11.49 5.86 -15.35
C LEU A 114 -10.75 4.68 -15.96
N THR A 115 -10.81 4.46 -17.26
CA THR A 115 -10.09 3.35 -17.90
C THR A 115 -8.58 3.45 -17.66
N SER A 116 -8.00 4.63 -17.89
CA SER A 116 -6.56 4.87 -17.68
C SER A 116 -6.20 4.91 -16.19
N LEU A 117 -7.05 5.52 -15.37
CA LEU A 117 -6.84 5.64 -13.92
C LEU A 117 -6.89 4.29 -13.21
N VAL A 118 -7.86 3.43 -13.52
CA VAL A 118 -7.99 2.08 -12.96
C VAL A 118 -6.79 1.22 -13.34
N ARG A 119 -6.34 1.30 -14.60
CA ARG A 119 -5.15 0.57 -15.05
C ARG A 119 -3.89 1.05 -14.33
N ALA A 120 -3.70 2.36 -14.20
CA ALA A 120 -2.54 2.93 -13.54
C ALA A 120 -2.53 2.65 -12.01
N THR A 121 -3.66 2.85 -11.33
CA THR A 121 -3.78 2.55 -9.90
C THR A 121 -3.65 1.06 -9.60
N GLY A 122 -4.06 0.19 -10.54
CA GLY A 122 -3.88 -1.25 -10.43
C GLY A 122 -2.43 -1.71 -10.29
N LEU A 123 -1.44 -0.91 -10.74
CA LEU A 123 -0.03 -1.20 -10.54
C LEU A 123 0.36 -1.32 -9.07
N VAL A 124 -0.41 -0.70 -8.17
CA VAL A 124 -0.20 -0.82 -6.72
C VAL A 124 -0.25 -2.27 -6.24
N LEU A 125 -1.00 -3.16 -6.93
CA LEU A 125 -1.08 -4.57 -6.58
C LEU A 125 0.30 -5.25 -6.63
N PHE A 126 1.13 -4.91 -7.64
CA PHE A 126 2.49 -5.45 -7.76
C PHE A 126 3.40 -4.95 -6.64
N PHE A 127 3.39 -3.64 -6.40
CA PHE A 127 4.22 -3.04 -5.35
C PHE A 127 3.83 -3.56 -3.96
N ASN A 128 2.53 -3.75 -3.71
CA ASN A 128 2.06 -4.36 -2.47
C ASN A 128 2.50 -5.83 -2.36
N ALA A 129 2.43 -6.63 -3.44
CA ALA A 129 2.89 -8.01 -3.43
C ALA A 129 4.39 -8.12 -3.12
N LEU A 130 5.21 -7.17 -3.62
CA LEU A 130 6.64 -7.08 -3.28
C LEU A 130 6.86 -6.73 -1.81
N SER A 131 6.09 -5.80 -1.27
CA SER A 131 6.28 -5.25 0.08
C SER A 131 5.75 -6.17 1.18
N ILE A 132 4.64 -6.90 0.93
CA ILE A 132 3.92 -7.67 1.95
C ILE A 132 4.78 -8.77 2.58
N THR A 133 5.64 -9.43 1.80
CA THR A 133 6.55 -10.46 2.31
C THR A 133 7.59 -9.85 3.26
N GLN A 134 8.17 -8.71 2.91
CA GLN A 134 9.15 -8.00 3.74
C GLN A 134 8.52 -7.51 5.05
N ILE A 135 7.31 -6.95 4.97
CA ILE A 135 6.54 -6.52 6.14
C ILE A 135 6.23 -7.70 7.07
N THR A 136 5.90 -8.86 6.50
CA THR A 136 5.63 -10.09 7.26
C THR A 136 6.88 -10.57 8.00
N ILE A 137 8.05 -10.57 7.34
CA ILE A 137 9.35 -10.92 7.96
C ILE A 137 9.66 -9.98 9.12
N LEU A 138 9.56 -8.67 8.92
CA LEU A 138 9.83 -7.67 9.96
C LEU A 138 8.86 -7.82 11.15
N THR A 139 7.59 -8.04 10.87
CA THR A 139 6.56 -8.24 11.89
C THR A 139 6.83 -9.50 12.71
N LYS A 140 7.21 -10.61 12.06
CA LYS A 140 7.56 -11.86 12.75
C LYS A 140 8.81 -11.73 13.60
N ARG A 141 9.81 -10.96 13.14
CA ARG A 141 11.04 -10.67 13.91
C ARG A 141 10.83 -9.62 15.00
N ILE A 142 9.63 -9.06 15.15
CA ILE A 142 9.30 -7.97 16.09
C ILE A 142 10.19 -6.73 15.84
N ASP A 143 10.63 -6.53 14.60
CA ASP A 143 11.41 -5.35 14.19
C ASP A 143 10.50 -4.24 13.70
N PHE A 144 9.66 -3.74 14.59
CA PHE A 144 8.75 -2.64 14.28
C PHE A 144 9.48 -1.32 14.00
N LYS A 145 10.71 -1.16 14.52
CA LYS A 145 11.51 0.04 14.28
C LYS A 145 11.85 0.19 12.79
N THR A 146 12.34 -0.87 12.15
CA THR A 146 12.65 -0.86 10.72
C THR A 146 11.39 -0.69 9.89
N LYS A 147 10.31 -1.40 10.25
CA LYS A 147 9.00 -1.26 9.60
C LYS A 147 8.49 0.18 9.64
N THR A 148 8.47 0.82 10.83
CA THR A 148 8.03 2.21 11.00
C THR A 148 8.87 3.19 10.19
N ARG A 149 10.20 3.02 10.16
CA ARG A 149 11.08 3.87 9.36
C ARG A 149 10.75 3.76 7.86
N ALA A 150 10.59 2.53 7.36
CA ALA A 150 10.22 2.30 5.96
C ALA A 150 8.85 2.94 5.64
N SER A 151 7.84 2.74 6.50
CA SER A 151 6.51 3.32 6.35
C SER A 151 6.52 4.85 6.30
N ILE A 152 7.26 5.51 7.21
CA ILE A 152 7.36 6.97 7.24
C ILE A 152 8.08 7.51 6.00
N ILE A 153 9.21 6.89 5.62
CA ILE A 153 9.97 7.30 4.43
C ILE A 153 9.08 7.16 3.18
N SER A 154 8.37 6.06 3.05
CA SER A 154 7.43 5.80 1.96
C SER A 154 6.30 6.83 1.94
N ALA A 155 5.69 7.13 3.09
CA ALA A 155 4.63 8.14 3.21
C ALA A 155 5.12 9.54 2.81
N VAL A 156 6.33 9.93 3.25
CA VAL A 156 6.92 11.23 2.89
C VAL A 156 7.27 11.27 1.39
N ALA A 157 7.94 10.23 0.88
CA ALA A 157 8.33 10.17 -0.53
C ALA A 157 7.11 10.21 -1.46
N SER A 158 6.09 9.39 -1.18
CA SER A 158 4.83 9.39 -1.96
C SER A 158 4.09 10.72 -1.85
N GLY A 159 4.12 11.35 -0.68
CA GLY A 159 3.56 12.69 -0.47
C GLY A 159 4.25 13.76 -1.32
N ILE A 160 5.60 13.74 -1.37
CA ILE A 160 6.38 14.64 -2.22
C ILE A 160 6.05 14.43 -3.70
N VAL A 161 5.96 13.17 -4.15
CA VAL A 161 5.59 12.83 -5.53
C VAL A 161 4.19 13.37 -5.86
N GLY A 162 3.19 13.11 -5.00
CA GLY A 162 1.82 13.58 -5.20
C GLY A 162 1.73 15.11 -5.26
N ILE A 163 2.35 15.81 -4.30
CA ILE A 163 2.34 17.28 -4.26
C ILE A 163 3.07 17.87 -5.46
N ALA A 164 4.25 17.35 -5.83
CA ALA A 164 4.98 17.80 -7.00
C ALA A 164 4.14 17.67 -8.26
N MET A 165 3.54 16.48 -8.51
CA MET A 165 2.67 16.27 -9.67
C MET A 165 1.46 17.19 -9.68
N ALA A 166 0.86 17.50 -8.50
CA ALA A 166 -0.26 18.44 -8.40
C ALA A 166 0.16 19.87 -8.75
N LEU A 167 1.34 20.30 -8.30
CA LEU A 167 1.89 21.63 -8.64
C LEU A 167 2.23 21.77 -10.11
N TYR A 168 2.60 20.69 -10.80
CA TYR A 168 2.76 20.65 -12.26
C TYR A 168 1.42 20.62 -13.03
N GLY A 169 0.29 20.64 -12.33
CA GLY A 169 -1.04 20.66 -12.95
C GLY A 169 -1.49 19.33 -13.54
N LEU A 170 -0.94 18.20 -13.07
CA LEU A 170 -1.31 16.87 -13.54
C LEU A 170 -2.66 16.37 -12.99
N GLY A 171 -3.35 17.17 -12.18
CA GLY A 171 -4.70 16.89 -11.69
C GLY A 171 -4.78 15.53 -10.99
N VAL A 172 -5.75 14.71 -11.37
CA VAL A 172 -6.01 13.39 -10.78
C VAL A 172 -4.79 12.45 -10.80
N TRP A 173 -3.88 12.60 -11.76
CA TRP A 173 -2.66 11.79 -11.85
C TRP A 173 -1.70 11.97 -10.67
N SER A 174 -1.79 13.09 -9.97
CA SER A 174 -1.02 13.31 -8.73
C SER A 174 -1.44 12.35 -7.61
N LEU A 175 -2.74 12.05 -7.51
CA LEU A 175 -3.27 11.06 -6.57
C LEU A 175 -2.84 9.63 -6.98
N VAL A 176 -2.86 9.32 -8.28
CA VAL A 176 -2.34 8.05 -8.81
C VAL A 176 -0.87 7.89 -8.46
N GLY A 177 -0.04 8.91 -8.75
CA GLY A 177 1.38 8.91 -8.42
C GLY A 177 1.65 8.72 -6.93
N GLN A 178 0.89 9.38 -6.06
CA GLN A 178 0.97 9.20 -4.62
C GLN A 178 0.64 7.77 -4.19
N ILE A 179 -0.46 7.19 -4.71
CA ILE A 179 -0.92 5.85 -4.35
C ILE A 179 0.08 4.78 -4.79
N VAL A 180 0.57 4.87 -6.02
CA VAL A 180 1.49 3.88 -6.61
C VAL A 180 2.89 3.95 -5.99
N SER A 181 3.31 5.12 -5.52
CA SER A 181 4.63 5.33 -4.89
C SER A 181 4.68 4.97 -3.39
N LYS A 182 3.53 4.68 -2.77
CA LYS A 182 3.45 4.48 -1.31
C LYS A 182 3.81 3.08 -0.81
N PRO A 183 3.60 1.96 -1.53
CA PRO A 183 3.79 0.58 -1.05
C PRO A 183 5.17 0.28 -0.48
#